data_856d15e4881639c951ab9380be0cf4c0
#
_entry.id   856d15e4881639c951ab9380be0cf4c0
#
_cell.length_a   1.000
_cell.length_b   1.000
_cell.length_c   1.000
_cell.angle_alpha   90.00
_cell.angle_beta   90.00
_cell.angle_gamma   90.00
#
_symmetry.space_group_name_H-M   'P 1'
#
loop_
_entity.id
_entity.type
_entity.pdbx_description
1 polymer ?
#
loop_
_entity_poly.entity_id
_entity_poly.type
_entity_poly.pdbx_seq_one_letter_code
_entity_poly.pdbx_strand_id
1 'polypeptide(L)'
;MKDVLVATDLVGCRYRLVQRRAHPEIPRTAVSQARAERHAAAIDAALSRLPKKGPGRFRRIDLEGDDFERALATLEALVHGYTHITNAVFSTSEWMVRVELLVRDGDKYSPVIVSDHRVARPHESSRTLVVPTHRLGLSEPLPAKYKIRHHAVDGYRLALAARGLEEVGLNSGRGAAIGQDRSQAFVTDTSRFAIDEALAQPLPAGPRRVKECASCRFWPLCREELEARDDISLFLPGDRAKPYRERGITTVQGLIDASLGTPSALAAAWREGVPLLRRDRVSVPRADVEVDVDMEAYLDQGAYLWGALLDGEYHSFVTWELLGGRAEAENFAEFWDWLMRVRAEAHEAGKTFAAYCYSAHGENHWMRRSAQRFSKPSLQEVEEFISSEEWVDMFAHVKRSFAGTAGLGLKTVAPVAGFEWPEEFDGEESVNARRAAVAGDAAARAQILRYNAGDVRATHAVREWMTDGAPGVSPLEP
;
A
#
# COMPACT_ATOMS: atom_id res chain seq x y z
N MET A 1 -6.97 29.66 -3.01
CA MET A 1 -7.26 28.44 -2.19
C MET A 1 -6.13 27.39 -2.14
N LYS A 2 -4.91 27.67 -2.65
CA LYS A 2 -3.81 26.66 -2.65
C LYS A 2 -3.15 26.42 -1.29
N ASP A 3 -3.39 27.26 -0.29
CA ASP A 3 -2.64 27.32 0.96
C ASP A 3 -3.40 26.86 2.19
N VAL A 4 -4.59 26.29 2.01
CA VAL A 4 -5.42 25.76 3.08
C VAL A 4 -5.11 24.27 3.32
N LEU A 5 -5.43 23.80 4.53
CA LEU A 5 -5.24 22.42 4.95
C LEU A 5 -6.20 21.49 4.17
N VAL A 6 -5.70 20.34 3.76
CA VAL A 6 -6.48 19.27 3.13
C VAL A 6 -6.30 17.96 3.89
N ALA A 7 -7.18 16.99 3.69
CA ALA A 7 -7.18 15.73 4.42
C ALA A 7 -5.83 15.00 4.43
N THR A 8 -5.08 15.07 3.32
CA THR A 8 -3.73 14.49 3.25
C THR A 8 -2.71 15.17 4.17
N ASP A 9 -2.94 16.41 4.60
CA ASP A 9 -2.06 17.11 5.53
C ASP A 9 -2.33 16.70 6.99
N LEU A 10 -3.45 16.04 7.27
CA LEU A 10 -3.79 15.49 8.58
C LEU A 10 -3.17 14.11 8.82
N VAL A 11 -2.57 13.49 7.80
CA VAL A 11 -2.00 12.15 7.87
C VAL A 11 -0.52 12.19 7.49
N GLY A 12 0.31 11.54 8.30
CA GLY A 12 1.75 11.48 8.07
C GLY A 12 2.44 12.81 8.32
N CYS A 13 2.92 13.49 7.28
CA CYS A 13 3.70 14.71 7.42
C CYS A 13 2.87 15.99 7.35
N ARG A 14 2.56 16.60 8.49
CA ARG A 14 1.88 17.92 8.55
C ARG A 14 2.79 19.08 8.10
N TYR A 15 4.11 18.95 8.21
CA TYR A 15 5.05 19.96 7.75
C TYR A 15 5.02 20.18 6.24
N ARG A 16 4.43 19.23 5.49
CA ARG A 16 4.19 19.37 4.05
C ARG A 16 3.34 20.59 3.70
N LEU A 17 2.38 20.99 4.56
CA LEU A 17 1.60 22.22 4.36
C LEU A 17 2.49 23.47 4.47
N VAL A 18 3.41 23.50 5.44
CA VAL A 18 4.40 24.58 5.58
C VAL A 18 5.25 24.71 4.32
N GLN A 19 5.79 23.60 3.85
CA GLN A 19 6.60 23.55 2.62
C GLN A 19 5.80 23.94 1.38
N ARG A 20 4.53 23.54 1.29
CA ARG A 20 3.68 23.92 0.14
C ARG A 20 3.40 25.41 0.09
N ARG A 21 3.29 26.06 1.24
CA ARG A 21 3.13 27.52 1.35
C ARG A 21 4.41 28.27 1.01
N ALA A 22 5.56 27.76 1.49
CA ALA A 22 6.86 28.37 1.27
C ALA A 22 7.38 28.17 -0.17
N HIS A 23 7.06 27.01 -0.78
CA HIS A 23 7.61 26.58 -2.07
C HIS A 23 6.49 26.09 -3.02
N PRO A 24 5.56 26.98 -3.41
CA PRO A 24 4.46 26.63 -4.32
C PRO A 24 4.93 26.25 -5.73
N GLU A 25 6.13 26.72 -6.14
CA GLU A 25 6.76 26.47 -7.43
C GLU A 25 7.25 25.02 -7.61
N ILE A 26 7.55 24.29 -6.55
CA ILE A 26 8.07 22.92 -6.66
C ILE A 26 6.99 21.99 -7.22
N PRO A 27 7.20 21.40 -8.40
CA PRO A 27 6.20 20.54 -9.04
C PRO A 27 6.00 19.23 -8.28
N ARG A 28 4.91 18.52 -8.57
CA ARG A 28 4.70 17.15 -8.08
C ARG A 28 5.77 16.23 -8.68
N THR A 29 6.16 15.20 -7.92
CA THR A 29 6.96 14.11 -8.46
C THR A 29 6.17 13.32 -9.51
N ALA A 30 6.85 12.68 -10.45
CA ALA A 30 6.21 11.83 -11.47
C ALA A 30 5.29 10.75 -10.82
N VAL A 31 5.76 10.11 -9.73
CA VAL A 31 5.00 9.15 -8.94
C VAL A 31 3.73 9.78 -8.36
N SER A 32 3.82 10.98 -7.78
CA SER A 32 2.66 11.68 -7.22
C SER A 32 1.68 12.12 -8.31
N GLN A 33 2.17 12.49 -9.50
CA GLN A 33 1.36 12.84 -10.65
C GLN A 33 0.60 11.63 -11.19
N ALA A 34 1.29 10.50 -11.41
CA ALA A 34 0.67 9.26 -11.86
C ALA A 34 -0.42 8.76 -10.89
N ARG A 35 -0.20 8.89 -9.57
CA ARG A 35 -1.24 8.60 -8.56
C ARG A 35 -2.46 9.49 -8.71
N ALA A 36 -2.27 10.79 -8.94
CA ALA A 36 -3.37 11.73 -9.11
C ALA A 36 -4.20 11.40 -10.37
N GLU A 37 -3.54 11.04 -11.47
CA GLU A 37 -4.19 10.63 -12.72
C GLU A 37 -4.99 9.32 -12.55
N ARG A 38 -4.42 8.32 -11.87
CA ARG A 38 -5.16 7.10 -11.54
C ARG A 38 -6.37 7.36 -10.66
N HIS A 39 -6.23 8.25 -9.68
CA HIS A 39 -7.34 8.64 -8.82
C HIS A 39 -8.44 9.36 -9.61
N ALA A 40 -8.08 10.26 -10.52
CA ALA A 40 -9.05 10.91 -11.41
C ALA A 40 -9.81 9.90 -12.26
N ALA A 41 -9.12 8.96 -12.92
CA ALA A 41 -9.75 7.88 -13.67
C ALA A 41 -10.66 6.99 -12.80
N ALA A 42 -10.28 6.76 -11.54
CA ALA A 42 -11.09 6.02 -10.58
C ALA A 42 -12.39 6.77 -10.20
N ILE A 43 -12.32 8.09 -10.06
CA ILE A 43 -13.48 8.95 -9.83
C ILE A 43 -14.43 8.88 -11.03
N ASP A 44 -13.93 9.07 -12.25
CA ASP A 44 -14.73 9.02 -13.47
C ASP A 44 -15.44 7.66 -13.63
N ALA A 45 -14.72 6.56 -13.36
CA ALA A 45 -15.27 5.22 -13.38
C ALA A 45 -16.39 5.00 -12.33
N ALA A 46 -16.27 5.61 -11.15
CA ALA A 46 -17.30 5.55 -10.11
C ALA A 46 -18.52 6.43 -10.46
N LEU A 47 -18.26 7.68 -10.88
CA LEU A 47 -19.33 8.64 -11.23
C LEU A 47 -20.14 8.17 -12.45
N SER A 48 -19.53 7.47 -13.41
CA SER A 48 -20.22 6.90 -14.57
C SER A 48 -21.25 5.84 -14.19
N ARG A 49 -21.07 5.15 -13.04
CA ARG A 49 -21.99 4.14 -12.52
C ARG A 49 -23.16 4.72 -11.72
N LEU A 50 -23.09 5.99 -11.34
CA LEU A 50 -24.14 6.63 -10.56
C LEU A 50 -25.44 6.75 -11.35
N PRO A 51 -26.62 6.74 -10.69
CA PRO A 51 -27.89 6.98 -11.34
C PRO A 51 -27.89 8.34 -12.05
N LYS A 52 -28.32 8.35 -13.31
CA LYS A 52 -28.56 9.58 -14.08
C LYS A 52 -30.03 10.03 -13.99
N LYS A 53 -30.93 9.10 -13.70
CA LYS A 53 -32.38 9.30 -13.53
C LYS A 53 -32.85 8.40 -12.38
N GLY A 54 -33.93 8.80 -11.74
CA GLY A 54 -34.57 8.05 -10.65
C GLY A 54 -36.05 8.35 -10.53
N PRO A 55 -36.78 7.63 -9.68
CA PRO A 55 -38.19 7.84 -9.44
C PRO A 55 -38.43 9.13 -8.69
N GLY A 56 -39.63 9.67 -8.85
CA GLY A 56 -40.11 10.83 -8.12
C GLY A 56 -39.34 12.12 -8.40
N ARG A 57 -38.88 12.78 -7.35
CA ARG A 57 -38.18 14.07 -7.42
C ARG A 57 -36.64 13.89 -7.50
N PHE A 58 -36.13 12.78 -8.03
CA PHE A 58 -34.69 12.61 -8.21
C PHE A 58 -34.14 13.75 -9.11
N ARG A 59 -33.10 14.43 -8.59
CA ARG A 59 -32.39 15.49 -9.32
C ARG A 59 -30.90 15.32 -9.10
N ARG A 60 -30.13 15.35 -10.18
CA ARG A 60 -28.66 15.31 -10.16
C ARG A 60 -28.11 16.61 -10.76
N ILE A 61 -27.06 17.12 -10.17
CA ILE A 61 -26.22 18.18 -10.71
C ILE A 61 -24.74 17.71 -10.65
N ASP A 62 -24.06 17.93 -11.75
CA ASP A 62 -22.60 17.66 -11.86
C ASP A 62 -21.91 19.04 -11.85
N LEU A 63 -21.18 19.34 -10.75
CA LEU A 63 -20.54 20.65 -10.57
C LEU A 63 -19.25 20.71 -11.38
N GLU A 64 -19.04 21.83 -12.05
CA GLU A 64 -17.88 22.14 -12.90
C GLU A 64 -17.21 23.43 -12.42
N GLY A 65 -16.00 23.70 -12.96
CA GLY A 65 -15.23 24.88 -12.62
C GLY A 65 -14.11 24.64 -11.61
N ASP A 66 -13.50 25.70 -11.13
CA ASP A 66 -12.46 25.63 -10.11
C ASP A 66 -13.02 25.36 -8.70
N ASP A 67 -12.14 25.21 -7.71
CA ASP A 67 -12.56 24.89 -6.35
C ASP A 67 -13.42 25.99 -5.69
N PHE A 68 -13.23 27.25 -6.07
CA PHE A 68 -14.02 28.35 -5.52
C PHE A 68 -15.42 28.36 -6.13
N GLU A 69 -15.51 28.23 -7.44
CA GLU A 69 -16.79 28.16 -8.18
C GLU A 69 -17.62 26.96 -7.69
N ARG A 70 -16.96 25.80 -7.55
CA ARG A 70 -17.63 24.59 -7.03
C ARG A 70 -18.07 24.72 -5.58
N ALA A 71 -17.31 25.42 -4.73
CA ALA A 71 -17.72 25.63 -3.35
C ALA A 71 -19.00 26.44 -3.26
N LEU A 72 -19.14 27.52 -4.05
CA LEU A 72 -20.39 28.30 -4.15
C LEU A 72 -21.53 27.46 -4.72
N ALA A 73 -21.31 26.80 -5.85
CA ALA A 73 -22.31 25.94 -6.48
C ALA A 73 -22.73 24.76 -5.58
N THR A 74 -21.85 24.26 -4.70
CA THR A 74 -22.21 23.23 -3.70
C THR A 74 -23.30 23.79 -2.75
N LEU A 75 -23.10 24.99 -2.20
CA LEU A 75 -24.09 25.60 -1.30
C LEU A 75 -25.42 25.87 -1.99
N GLU A 76 -25.38 26.37 -3.21
CA GLU A 76 -26.61 26.61 -4.02
C GLU A 76 -27.36 25.29 -4.30
N ALA A 77 -26.62 24.22 -4.67
CA ALA A 77 -27.18 22.89 -4.93
C ALA A 77 -27.83 22.29 -3.69
N LEU A 78 -27.22 22.47 -2.51
CA LEU A 78 -27.78 22.05 -1.22
C LEU A 78 -29.11 22.77 -0.92
N VAL A 79 -29.16 24.07 -1.11
CA VAL A 79 -30.41 24.86 -0.94
C VAL A 79 -31.50 24.39 -1.89
N HIS A 80 -31.17 24.09 -3.14
CA HIS A 80 -32.10 23.55 -4.12
C HIS A 80 -32.51 22.09 -3.90
N GLY A 81 -31.93 21.41 -2.95
CA GLY A 81 -32.29 20.06 -2.55
C GLY A 81 -32.07 19.01 -3.63
N TYR A 82 -30.96 19.07 -4.37
CA TYR A 82 -30.59 18.05 -5.33
C TYR A 82 -30.38 16.70 -4.63
N THR A 83 -30.81 15.60 -5.25
CA THR A 83 -30.59 14.24 -4.71
C THR A 83 -29.15 13.85 -4.79
N HIS A 84 -28.46 14.17 -5.91
CA HIS A 84 -27.04 13.99 -6.13
C HIS A 84 -26.38 15.30 -6.48
N ILE A 85 -25.28 15.61 -5.80
CA ILE A 85 -24.40 16.73 -6.11
C ILE A 85 -22.99 16.14 -6.28
N THR A 86 -22.50 16.04 -7.53
CA THR A 86 -21.17 15.50 -7.79
C THR A 86 -20.14 16.61 -7.78
N ASN A 87 -18.87 16.23 -7.54
CA ASN A 87 -17.71 17.13 -7.48
C ASN A 87 -17.86 18.30 -6.48
N ALA A 88 -18.56 18.06 -5.38
CA ALA A 88 -18.80 19.06 -4.35
C ALA A 88 -17.50 19.51 -3.66
N VAL A 89 -17.46 20.76 -3.21
CA VAL A 89 -16.35 21.34 -2.47
C VAL A 89 -16.87 22.07 -1.24
N PHE A 90 -16.26 21.79 -0.09
CA PHE A 90 -16.38 22.64 1.09
C PHE A 90 -15.04 23.30 1.36
N SER A 91 -15.05 24.61 1.60
CA SER A 91 -13.86 25.40 1.84
C SER A 91 -14.09 26.50 2.83
N THR A 92 -13.16 26.66 3.76
CA THR A 92 -13.04 27.78 4.70
C THR A 92 -11.71 28.50 4.48
N SER A 93 -11.39 29.48 5.32
CA SER A 93 -10.05 30.08 5.36
C SER A 93 -8.95 29.14 5.86
N GLU A 94 -9.30 28.04 6.56
CA GLU A 94 -8.38 27.14 7.22
C GLU A 94 -8.22 25.81 6.49
N TRP A 95 -9.31 25.25 5.97
CA TRP A 95 -9.31 23.93 5.35
C TRP A 95 -10.21 23.84 4.12
N MET A 96 -9.98 22.81 3.32
CA MET A 96 -10.79 22.49 2.14
C MET A 96 -10.90 20.98 1.95
N VAL A 97 -12.05 20.53 1.46
CA VAL A 97 -12.26 19.15 1.02
C VAL A 97 -13.03 19.07 -0.29
N ARG A 98 -12.58 18.20 -1.18
CA ARG A 98 -13.31 17.78 -2.39
C ARG A 98 -14.02 16.47 -2.11
N VAL A 99 -15.29 16.40 -2.49
CA VAL A 99 -16.16 15.24 -2.28
C VAL A 99 -16.74 14.84 -3.63
N GLU A 100 -16.56 13.60 -4.01
CA GLU A 100 -17.00 13.12 -5.31
C GLU A 100 -18.52 13.14 -5.44
N LEU A 101 -19.24 12.92 -4.32
CA LEU A 101 -20.71 12.93 -4.35
C LEU A 101 -21.26 13.30 -2.96
N LEU A 102 -22.27 14.18 -2.93
CA LEU A 102 -23.19 14.31 -1.82
C LEU A 102 -24.51 13.64 -2.20
N VAL A 103 -24.99 12.76 -1.34
CA VAL A 103 -26.27 12.05 -1.51
C VAL A 103 -27.27 12.58 -0.50
N ARG A 104 -28.44 12.99 -0.96
CA ARG A 104 -29.53 13.42 -0.08
C ARG A 104 -30.08 12.22 0.70
N ASP A 105 -30.18 12.37 2.02
CA ASP A 105 -30.63 11.40 2.99
C ASP A 105 -31.75 12.05 3.85
N GLY A 106 -33.01 11.93 3.42
CA GLY A 106 -34.10 12.63 4.00
C GLY A 106 -34.00 14.15 3.73
N ASP A 107 -33.86 14.93 4.80
CA ASP A 107 -33.64 16.40 4.81
C ASP A 107 -32.14 16.76 4.97
N LYS A 108 -31.26 15.77 5.08
CA LYS A 108 -29.82 15.88 5.28
C LYS A 108 -29.04 15.36 4.08
N TYR A 109 -27.70 15.35 4.19
CA TYR A 109 -26.80 14.83 3.18
C TYR A 109 -25.72 13.93 3.79
N SER A 110 -25.36 12.90 3.04
CA SER A 110 -24.25 12.00 3.34
C SER A 110 -23.14 12.22 2.31
N PRO A 111 -21.90 12.51 2.71
CA PRO A 111 -20.76 12.57 1.79
C PRO A 111 -20.35 11.17 1.33
N VAL A 112 -20.04 11.02 0.05
CA VAL A 112 -19.54 9.79 -0.55
C VAL A 112 -18.24 10.10 -1.27
N ILE A 113 -17.18 9.35 -0.92
CA ILE A 113 -15.86 9.47 -1.54
C ILE A 113 -15.53 8.25 -2.38
N VAL A 114 -14.63 8.45 -3.35
CA VAL A 114 -13.99 7.37 -4.10
C VAL A 114 -12.62 7.12 -3.49
N SER A 115 -12.36 5.88 -3.11
CA SER A 115 -11.09 5.43 -2.53
C SER A 115 -10.32 4.57 -3.53
N ASP A 116 -8.99 4.74 -3.59
CA ASP A 116 -8.09 3.87 -4.34
C ASP A 116 -7.77 2.58 -3.58
N HIS A 117 -8.28 2.46 -2.36
CA HIS A 117 -8.08 1.31 -1.49
C HIS A 117 -9.28 0.37 -1.51
N ARG A 118 -9.04 -0.86 -1.07
CA ARG A 118 -10.10 -1.78 -0.71
C ARG A 118 -10.69 -1.38 0.63
N VAL A 119 -11.84 -0.69 0.60
CA VAL A 119 -12.49 -0.11 1.79
C VAL A 119 -13.18 -1.12 2.69
N ALA A 120 -13.44 -2.33 2.21
CA ALA A 120 -14.04 -3.40 3.00
C ALA A 120 -13.57 -4.78 2.51
N ARG A 121 -13.67 -5.78 3.38
CA ARG A 121 -13.40 -7.19 3.05
C ARG A 121 -14.56 -8.06 3.50
N PRO A 122 -14.88 -9.17 2.81
CA PRO A 122 -15.83 -10.16 3.31
C PRO A 122 -15.45 -10.63 4.72
N HIS A 123 -16.44 -10.80 5.59
CA HIS A 123 -16.22 -11.19 6.98
C HIS A 123 -17.48 -11.81 7.58
N GLU A 124 -17.40 -13.05 8.06
CA GLU A 124 -18.56 -13.82 8.47
C GLU A 124 -19.32 -13.22 9.65
N SER A 125 -18.61 -12.70 10.67
CA SER A 125 -19.20 -12.19 11.91
C SER A 125 -19.44 -10.68 11.92
N SER A 126 -18.90 -9.92 10.94
CA SER A 126 -19.11 -8.47 10.86
C SER A 126 -20.24 -8.13 9.89
N ARG A 127 -20.94 -7.04 10.18
CA ARG A 127 -21.97 -6.48 9.32
C ARG A 127 -21.64 -5.02 9.04
N THR A 128 -21.76 -4.62 7.80
CA THR A 128 -21.59 -3.25 7.34
C THR A 128 -22.75 -2.90 6.43
N LEU A 129 -23.24 -1.69 6.55
CA LEU A 129 -24.26 -1.17 5.64
C LEU A 129 -23.62 -0.92 4.27
N VAL A 130 -24.23 -1.47 3.22
CA VAL A 130 -23.74 -1.41 1.84
C VAL A 130 -24.85 -1.02 0.90
N VAL A 131 -24.52 -0.22 -0.09
CA VAL A 131 -25.43 0.11 -1.20
C VAL A 131 -24.69 -0.05 -2.53
N PRO A 132 -25.28 -0.70 -3.55
CA PRO A 132 -24.69 -0.74 -4.89
C PRO A 132 -24.52 0.67 -5.44
N THR A 133 -23.37 0.99 -6.04
CA THR A 133 -23.04 2.33 -6.55
C THR A 133 -24.12 2.89 -7.48
N HIS A 134 -24.67 2.04 -8.36
CA HIS A 134 -25.75 2.43 -9.29
C HIS A 134 -27.11 2.64 -8.62
N ARG A 135 -27.22 2.42 -7.31
CA ARG A 135 -28.43 2.64 -6.52
C ARG A 135 -28.27 3.66 -5.41
N LEU A 136 -27.13 4.33 -5.32
CA LEU A 136 -26.92 5.40 -4.37
C LEU A 136 -28.05 6.46 -4.49
N GLY A 137 -28.62 6.89 -3.38
CA GLY A 137 -29.74 7.82 -3.33
C GLY A 137 -31.09 7.31 -3.88
N LEU A 138 -31.14 6.04 -4.33
CA LEU A 138 -32.35 5.38 -4.82
C LEU A 138 -32.81 4.22 -3.93
N SER A 139 -31.99 3.71 -3.07
CA SER A 139 -32.30 2.64 -2.12
C SER A 139 -31.56 2.84 -0.81
N GLU A 140 -32.19 2.37 0.28
CA GLU A 140 -31.54 2.31 1.58
C GLU A 140 -30.36 1.36 1.58
N PRO A 141 -29.29 1.65 2.36
CA PRO A 141 -28.19 0.72 2.58
C PRO A 141 -28.67 -0.52 3.33
N LEU A 142 -28.20 -1.70 2.90
CA LEU A 142 -28.53 -2.99 3.52
C LEU A 142 -27.32 -3.57 4.25
N PRO A 143 -27.51 -4.26 5.39
CA PRO A 143 -26.43 -4.93 6.09
C PRO A 143 -25.91 -6.13 5.27
N ALA A 144 -24.59 -6.19 5.07
CA ALA A 144 -23.91 -7.26 4.37
C ALA A 144 -22.70 -7.76 5.16
N LYS A 145 -22.24 -8.97 4.88
CA LYS A 145 -21.13 -9.65 5.56
C LYS A 145 -19.77 -9.06 5.19
N TYR A 146 -19.52 -7.83 5.62
CA TYR A 146 -18.26 -7.12 5.41
C TYR A 146 -17.74 -6.51 6.70
N LYS A 147 -16.40 -6.39 6.76
CA LYS A 147 -15.66 -5.58 7.74
C LYS A 147 -14.97 -4.43 7.04
N ILE A 148 -15.24 -3.19 7.47
CA ILE A 148 -14.60 -2.00 6.91
C ILE A 148 -13.10 -2.00 7.25
N ARG A 149 -12.30 -1.60 6.26
CA ARG A 149 -10.89 -1.26 6.41
C ARG A 149 -10.78 0.27 6.37
N HIS A 150 -10.43 0.85 7.50
CA HIS A 150 -10.32 2.30 7.61
C HIS A 150 -8.95 2.77 7.11
N HIS A 151 -8.98 3.68 6.13
CA HIS A 151 -7.81 4.41 5.66
C HIS A 151 -7.89 5.83 6.20
N ALA A 152 -6.85 6.30 6.88
CA ALA A 152 -6.88 7.56 7.61
C ALA A 152 -7.23 8.76 6.71
N VAL A 153 -6.64 8.85 5.51
CA VAL A 153 -6.93 9.93 4.57
C VAL A 153 -8.41 9.94 4.15
N ASP A 154 -8.96 8.77 3.83
CA ASP A 154 -10.38 8.64 3.45
C ASP A 154 -11.30 9.02 4.61
N GLY A 155 -10.93 8.61 5.83
CA GLY A 155 -11.65 8.99 7.04
C GLY A 155 -11.66 10.50 7.28
N TYR A 156 -10.52 11.16 7.15
CA TYR A 156 -10.46 12.63 7.28
C TYR A 156 -11.14 13.37 6.12
N ARG A 157 -11.18 12.81 4.90
CA ARG A 157 -11.98 13.36 3.81
C ARG A 157 -13.46 13.34 4.15
N LEU A 158 -13.98 12.21 4.64
CA LEU A 158 -15.37 12.09 5.08
C LEU A 158 -15.68 13.01 6.26
N ALA A 159 -14.78 13.09 7.25
CA ALA A 159 -14.99 13.94 8.43
C ALA A 159 -14.99 15.43 8.08
N LEU A 160 -14.09 15.90 7.20
CA LEU A 160 -14.09 17.28 6.71
C LEU A 160 -15.36 17.60 5.90
N ALA A 161 -15.83 16.67 5.08
CA ALA A 161 -17.08 16.85 4.33
C ALA A 161 -18.31 16.89 5.25
N ALA A 162 -18.35 16.02 6.25
CA ALA A 162 -19.38 16.04 7.27
C ALA A 162 -19.35 17.34 8.07
N ARG A 163 -18.15 17.87 8.41
CA ARG A 163 -18.01 19.19 9.06
C ARG A 163 -18.57 20.32 8.21
N GLY A 164 -18.27 20.34 6.89
CA GLY A 164 -18.86 21.34 5.99
C GLY A 164 -20.38 21.26 5.89
N LEU A 165 -20.93 20.06 5.92
CA LEU A 165 -22.39 19.85 5.98
C LEU A 165 -22.98 20.27 7.33
N GLU A 166 -22.26 20.09 8.43
CA GLU A 166 -22.68 20.48 9.77
C GLU A 166 -22.76 21.99 9.93
N GLU A 167 -21.82 22.74 9.36
CA GLU A 167 -21.80 24.20 9.35
C GLU A 167 -23.07 24.82 8.71
N VAL A 168 -23.67 24.08 7.75
CA VAL A 168 -24.96 24.49 7.11
C VAL A 168 -26.14 23.69 7.66
N GLY A 169 -25.99 22.95 8.74
CA GLY A 169 -27.05 22.18 9.40
C GLY A 169 -27.58 20.98 8.63
N LEU A 170 -26.83 20.45 7.65
CA LEU A 170 -27.30 19.40 6.72
C LEU A 170 -26.54 18.07 6.85
N ASN A 171 -25.73 17.88 7.90
CA ASN A 171 -25.01 16.61 8.12
C ASN A 171 -25.95 15.49 8.57
N SER A 172 -25.91 14.33 7.91
CA SER A 172 -26.65 13.13 8.31
C SER A 172 -25.95 12.30 9.40
N GLY A 173 -24.68 12.61 9.73
CA GLY A 173 -23.82 11.80 10.59
C GLY A 173 -23.24 10.55 9.91
N ARG A 174 -23.68 10.24 8.69
CA ARG A 174 -23.21 9.11 7.88
C ARG A 174 -22.43 9.58 6.67
N GLY A 175 -21.48 8.76 6.23
CA GLY A 175 -20.76 8.91 4.98
C GLY A 175 -20.52 7.56 4.34
N ALA A 176 -20.04 7.52 3.11
CA ALA A 176 -19.72 6.27 2.45
C ALA A 176 -18.43 6.36 1.62
N ALA A 177 -17.79 5.22 1.40
CA ALA A 177 -16.66 5.11 0.51
C ALA A 177 -16.91 4.03 -0.56
N ILE A 178 -16.67 4.40 -1.83
CA ILE A 178 -16.66 3.48 -2.97
C ILE A 178 -15.23 2.98 -3.12
N GLY A 179 -15.02 1.65 -2.96
CA GLY A 179 -13.70 1.03 -3.05
C GLY A 179 -13.23 0.76 -4.47
N GLN A 180 -12.14 0.00 -4.59
CA GLN A 180 -11.45 -0.31 -5.87
C GLN A 180 -12.34 -0.97 -6.92
N ASP A 181 -13.32 -1.78 -6.52
CA ASP A 181 -14.23 -2.50 -7.44
C ASP A 181 -15.31 -1.59 -8.06
N ARG A 182 -15.48 -0.38 -7.52
CA ARG A 182 -16.48 0.63 -7.96
C ARG A 182 -17.94 0.15 -7.95
N SER A 183 -18.21 -1.05 -7.48
CA SER A 183 -19.54 -1.65 -7.54
C SER A 183 -20.42 -1.30 -6.33
N GLN A 184 -19.80 -1.06 -5.19
CA GLN A 184 -20.46 -0.87 -3.90
C GLN A 184 -19.90 0.33 -3.14
N ALA A 185 -20.79 1.02 -2.42
CA ALA A 185 -20.46 2.02 -1.42
C ALA A 185 -20.68 1.43 -0.02
N PHE A 186 -19.71 1.57 0.85
CA PHE A 186 -19.70 1.08 2.22
C PHE A 186 -19.93 2.23 3.18
N VAL A 187 -21.02 2.19 3.94
CA VAL A 187 -21.44 3.26 4.85
C VAL A 187 -20.66 3.17 6.16
N THR A 188 -20.25 4.33 6.65
CA THR A 188 -19.54 4.50 7.92
C THR A 188 -20.05 5.73 8.67
N ASP A 189 -19.84 5.73 9.98
CA ASP A 189 -20.06 6.90 10.83
C ASP A 189 -18.92 7.91 10.62
N THR A 190 -19.28 9.17 10.31
CA THR A 190 -18.31 10.24 10.06
C THR A 190 -17.70 10.83 11.34
N SER A 191 -18.34 10.64 12.50
CA SER A 191 -17.84 11.10 13.80
C SER A 191 -16.63 10.30 14.32
N ARG A 192 -16.35 9.15 13.69
CA ARG A 192 -15.24 8.27 14.07
C ARG A 192 -13.85 8.95 14.06
N PHE A 193 -13.67 9.94 13.22
CA PHE A 193 -12.43 10.72 13.14
C PHE A 193 -12.62 12.05 13.84
N ALA A 194 -11.86 12.27 14.90
CA ALA A 194 -11.89 13.49 15.70
C ALA A 194 -11.32 14.68 14.91
N ILE A 195 -12.12 15.20 13.97
CA ILE A 195 -11.66 16.22 13.02
C ILE A 195 -11.29 17.53 13.71
N ASP A 196 -12.06 17.96 14.72
CA ASP A 196 -11.80 19.19 15.44
C ASP A 196 -10.47 19.13 16.19
N GLU A 197 -10.15 18.01 16.83
CA GLU A 197 -8.83 17.78 17.46
C GLU A 197 -7.70 17.79 16.43
N ALA A 198 -7.92 17.17 15.27
CA ALA A 198 -6.93 17.15 14.20
C ALA A 198 -6.68 18.54 13.60
N LEU A 199 -7.71 19.37 13.45
CA LEU A 199 -7.58 20.74 12.97
C LEU A 199 -6.92 21.65 13.99
N ALA A 200 -7.22 21.49 15.29
CA ALA A 200 -6.67 22.29 16.38
C ALA A 200 -5.16 22.04 16.62
N GLN A 201 -4.60 20.94 16.13
CA GLN A 201 -3.17 20.69 16.32
C GLN A 201 -2.31 21.72 15.57
N PRO A 202 -1.29 22.32 16.22
CA PRO A 202 -0.40 23.26 15.56
C PRO A 202 0.40 22.60 14.43
N LEU A 203 0.79 23.41 13.45
CA LEU A 203 1.73 22.97 12.43
C LEU A 203 3.12 22.76 13.05
N PRO A 204 3.86 21.71 12.65
CA PRO A 204 5.21 21.50 13.14
C PRO A 204 6.13 22.68 12.78
N ALA A 205 7.03 23.05 13.71
CA ALA A 205 8.00 24.11 13.48
C ALA A 205 9.13 23.70 12.51
N GLY A 206 9.33 22.40 12.29
CA GLY A 206 10.36 21.89 11.38
C GLY A 206 10.02 20.48 10.87
N PRO A 207 10.79 19.99 9.87
CA PRO A 207 10.57 18.67 9.33
C PRO A 207 10.98 17.56 10.31
N ARG A 208 10.37 16.39 10.09
CA ARG A 208 10.87 15.10 10.55
C ARG A 208 10.71 14.10 9.43
N ARG A 209 11.64 13.17 9.30
CA ARG A 209 11.52 12.09 8.31
C ARG A 209 10.38 11.16 8.69
N VAL A 210 9.50 10.89 7.75
CA VAL A 210 8.39 9.92 7.84
C VAL A 210 8.41 9.02 6.60
N LYS A 211 7.60 7.96 6.57
CA LYS A 211 7.55 7.02 5.44
C LYS A 211 7.24 7.73 4.11
N GLU A 212 6.35 8.69 4.13
CA GLU A 212 5.90 9.46 2.96
C GLU A 212 6.98 10.34 2.33
N CYS A 213 8.10 10.57 3.04
CA CYS A 213 9.22 11.35 2.50
C CYS A 213 9.85 10.70 1.26
N ALA A 214 9.77 9.38 1.11
CA ALA A 214 10.32 8.66 -0.04
C ALA A 214 9.78 9.16 -1.40
N SER A 215 8.53 9.65 -1.44
CA SER A 215 7.90 10.18 -2.66
C SER A 215 7.48 11.64 -2.53
N CYS A 216 7.95 12.34 -1.50
CA CYS A 216 7.59 13.74 -1.25
C CYS A 216 8.46 14.69 -2.07
N ARG A 217 7.82 15.59 -2.83
CA ARG A 217 8.52 16.62 -3.63
C ARG A 217 9.40 17.58 -2.81
N PHE A 218 9.11 17.75 -1.53
CA PHE A 218 9.86 18.61 -0.62
C PHE A 218 10.97 17.88 0.14
N TRP A 219 11.15 16.57 -0.12
CA TRP A 219 12.16 15.78 0.59
C TRP A 219 13.57 16.35 0.48
N PRO A 220 14.06 16.83 -0.69
CA PRO A 220 15.39 17.40 -0.76
C PRO A 220 15.63 18.55 0.23
N LEU A 221 14.68 19.50 0.34
CA LEU A 221 14.76 20.62 1.27
C LEU A 221 14.71 20.17 2.72
N CYS A 222 13.75 19.30 3.04
CA CYS A 222 13.61 18.76 4.40
C CYS A 222 14.82 17.93 4.81
N ARG A 223 15.43 17.20 3.86
CA ARG A 223 16.60 16.38 4.11
C ARG A 223 17.80 17.25 4.50
N GLU A 224 18.07 18.30 3.74
CA GLU A 224 19.15 19.26 4.02
C GLU A 224 19.02 19.84 5.44
N GLU A 225 17.84 20.30 5.82
CA GLU A 225 17.57 20.80 7.19
C GLU A 225 17.76 19.73 8.26
N LEU A 226 17.33 18.50 8.00
CA LEU A 226 17.49 17.38 8.95
C LEU A 226 18.96 16.97 9.10
N GLU A 227 19.72 16.94 8.00
CA GLU A 227 21.16 16.63 8.00
C GLU A 227 21.96 17.72 8.73
N ALA A 228 21.63 19.00 8.53
CA ALA A 228 22.30 20.10 9.19
C ALA A 228 22.20 20.07 10.72
N ARG A 229 21.14 19.50 11.26
CA ARG A 229 20.92 19.34 12.72
C ARG A 229 21.09 17.90 13.22
N ASP A 230 21.57 17.00 12.37
CA ASP A 230 21.76 15.58 12.69
C ASP A 230 20.51 14.90 13.28
N ASP A 231 19.33 15.23 12.75
CA ASP A 231 18.06 14.82 13.35
C ASP A 231 17.91 13.30 13.41
N ILE A 232 17.55 12.77 14.58
CA ILE A 232 17.40 11.33 14.81
C ILE A 232 16.42 10.64 13.84
N SER A 233 15.46 11.39 13.27
CA SER A 233 14.50 10.81 12.31
C SER A 233 15.13 10.46 10.96
N LEU A 234 16.34 10.90 10.65
CA LEU A 234 17.10 10.44 9.49
C LEU A 234 17.34 8.93 9.56
N PHE A 235 17.67 8.43 10.76
CA PHE A 235 17.87 7.01 11.02
C PHE A 235 16.57 6.30 11.46
N LEU A 236 15.78 6.92 12.36
CA LEU A 236 14.55 6.37 12.92
C LEU A 236 13.32 7.16 12.46
N PRO A 237 12.82 6.95 11.22
CA PRO A 237 11.71 7.74 10.68
C PRO A 237 10.40 7.49 11.44
N GLY A 238 9.55 8.52 11.48
CA GLY A 238 8.23 8.48 12.10
C GLY A 238 8.27 8.28 13.61
N ASP A 239 7.39 7.45 14.10
CA ASP A 239 7.24 7.20 15.54
C ASP A 239 8.37 6.33 16.13
N ARG A 240 9.24 5.75 15.30
CA ARG A 240 10.43 5.03 15.78
C ARG A 240 11.38 5.91 16.58
N ALA A 241 11.45 7.22 16.30
CA ALA A 241 12.24 8.18 17.05
C ALA A 241 11.59 8.62 18.38
N LYS A 242 10.27 8.40 18.57
CA LYS A 242 9.51 8.92 19.70
C LYS A 242 10.09 8.50 21.06
N PRO A 243 10.36 7.20 21.34
CA PRO A 243 10.89 6.78 22.65
C PRO A 243 12.24 7.42 23.02
N TYR A 244 13.04 7.73 22.01
CA TYR A 244 14.36 8.37 22.20
C TYR A 244 14.21 9.87 22.45
N ARG A 245 13.33 10.55 21.71
CA ARG A 245 13.01 11.97 21.93
C ARG A 245 12.43 12.22 23.32
N GLU A 246 11.60 11.35 23.86
CA GLU A 246 11.07 11.40 25.22
C GLU A 246 12.18 11.30 26.29
N ARG A 247 13.33 10.73 25.93
CA ARG A 247 14.56 10.66 26.76
C ARG A 247 15.54 11.78 26.45
N GLY A 248 15.17 12.79 25.65
CA GLY A 248 16.03 13.91 25.27
C GLY A 248 17.03 13.62 24.16
N ILE A 249 16.99 12.43 23.52
CA ILE A 249 17.88 12.05 22.42
C ILE A 249 17.22 12.49 21.11
N THR A 250 17.73 13.57 20.52
CA THR A 250 17.12 14.20 19.33
C THR A 250 17.99 14.09 18.08
N THR A 251 19.26 13.68 18.20
CA THR A 251 20.23 13.55 17.12
C THR A 251 20.68 12.10 16.94
N VAL A 252 21.18 11.76 15.74
CA VAL A 252 21.78 10.45 15.50
C VAL A 252 23.03 10.27 16.34
N GLN A 253 23.88 11.31 16.45
CA GLN A 253 25.06 11.28 17.32
C GLN A 253 24.68 11.07 18.78
N GLY A 254 23.66 11.77 19.27
CA GLY A 254 23.17 11.56 20.63
C GLY A 254 22.68 10.13 20.91
N LEU A 255 22.12 9.45 19.88
CA LEU A 255 21.76 8.04 20.02
C LEU A 255 22.98 7.12 20.08
N ILE A 256 24.04 7.43 19.32
CA ILE A 256 25.33 6.70 19.37
C ILE A 256 25.94 6.86 20.75
N ASP A 257 26.08 8.10 21.23
CA ASP A 257 26.72 8.44 22.50
C ASP A 257 25.98 7.87 23.73
N ALA A 258 24.65 7.69 23.58
CA ALA A 258 23.82 7.14 24.65
C ALA A 258 24.11 5.66 24.97
N SER A 259 24.85 4.93 24.14
CA SER A 259 25.29 3.55 24.35
C SER A 259 24.17 2.59 24.78
N LEU A 260 23.07 2.61 24.04
CA LEU A 260 21.85 1.84 24.36
C LEU A 260 21.86 0.41 23.75
N GLY A 261 23.04 -0.14 23.51
CA GLY A 261 23.20 -1.45 22.89
C GLY A 261 22.83 -1.44 21.40
N THR A 262 22.01 -2.40 20.94
CA THR A 262 21.63 -2.56 19.53
C THR A 262 21.19 -1.25 18.82
N PRO A 263 20.34 -0.38 19.39
CA PRO A 263 19.95 0.88 18.73
C PRO A 263 21.15 1.80 18.45
N SER A 264 22.08 1.94 19.38
CA SER A 264 23.28 2.78 19.23
C SER A 264 24.27 2.17 18.22
N ALA A 265 24.50 0.86 18.28
CA ALA A 265 25.34 0.15 17.31
C ALA A 265 24.80 0.26 15.89
N LEU A 266 23.49 0.14 15.70
CA LEU A 266 22.85 0.32 14.40
C LEU A 266 22.90 1.79 13.92
N ALA A 267 22.80 2.76 14.81
CA ALA A 267 22.96 4.18 14.45
C ALA A 267 24.40 4.48 13.98
N ALA A 268 25.40 3.93 14.64
CA ALA A 268 26.80 4.04 14.23
C ALA A 268 27.02 3.37 12.85
N ALA A 269 26.57 2.14 12.68
CA ALA A 269 26.66 1.42 11.41
C ALA A 269 25.93 2.17 10.27
N TRP A 270 24.74 2.73 10.54
CA TRP A 270 24.03 3.54 9.57
C TRP A 270 24.83 4.77 9.12
N ARG A 271 25.50 5.44 10.05
CA ARG A 271 26.34 6.62 9.76
C ARG A 271 27.55 6.25 8.87
N GLU A 272 28.09 5.06 9.06
CA GLU A 272 29.20 4.52 8.27
C GLU A 272 28.73 3.93 6.92
N GLY A 273 27.43 3.94 6.64
CA GLY A 273 26.86 3.35 5.42
C GLY A 273 26.82 1.82 5.44
N VAL A 274 26.99 1.18 6.61
CA VAL A 274 26.91 -0.27 6.76
C VAL A 274 25.46 -0.72 6.80
N PRO A 275 24.98 -1.50 5.83
CA PRO A 275 23.54 -1.85 5.74
C PRO A 275 23.12 -2.92 6.74
N LEU A 276 24.00 -3.86 7.09
CA LEU A 276 23.69 -5.02 7.93
C LEU A 276 24.77 -5.26 8.99
N LEU A 277 24.32 -5.67 10.19
CA LEU A 277 25.16 -6.24 11.24
C LEU A 277 24.66 -7.65 11.59
N ARG A 278 25.57 -8.57 11.88
CA ARG A 278 25.26 -9.95 12.20
C ARG A 278 24.92 -10.10 13.69
N ARG A 279 23.73 -10.62 14.00
CA ARG A 279 23.25 -10.85 15.37
C ARG A 279 23.79 -12.14 15.96
N ASP A 280 23.79 -13.23 15.14
CA ASP A 280 24.03 -14.58 15.57
C ASP A 280 24.62 -15.41 14.40
N ARG A 281 24.83 -16.70 14.66
CA ARG A 281 25.27 -17.64 13.62
C ARG A 281 24.28 -17.67 12.46
N VAL A 282 24.80 -17.49 11.26
CA VAL A 282 24.01 -17.56 10.04
C VAL A 282 23.75 -19.01 9.68
N SER A 283 22.49 -19.37 9.46
CA SER A 283 22.11 -20.71 9.00
C SER A 283 20.85 -20.66 8.16
N VAL A 284 20.83 -21.43 7.09
CA VAL A 284 19.69 -21.62 6.19
C VAL A 284 19.50 -23.12 5.99
N PRO A 285 18.26 -23.64 6.03
CA PRO A 285 17.99 -25.02 5.61
C PRO A 285 18.45 -25.23 4.17
N ARG A 286 19.01 -26.40 3.87
CA ARG A 286 19.45 -26.80 2.53
C ARG A 286 18.81 -28.14 2.16
N ALA A 287 18.66 -28.36 0.87
CA ALA A 287 18.15 -29.60 0.30
C ALA A 287 18.96 -30.00 -0.94
N ASP A 288 18.81 -31.27 -1.37
CA ASP A 288 19.45 -31.77 -2.60
C ASP A 288 18.83 -31.19 -3.87
N VAL A 289 17.51 -30.85 -3.81
CA VAL A 289 16.76 -30.16 -4.86
C VAL A 289 16.16 -28.89 -4.26
N GLU A 290 16.55 -27.75 -4.80
CA GLU A 290 16.22 -26.43 -4.28
C GLU A 290 15.55 -25.58 -5.35
N VAL A 291 14.39 -24.98 -5.01
CA VAL A 291 13.63 -24.10 -5.90
C VAL A 291 13.44 -22.75 -5.22
N ASP A 292 13.93 -21.68 -5.82
CA ASP A 292 13.64 -20.32 -5.35
C ASP A 292 12.40 -19.79 -6.06
N VAL A 293 11.44 -19.20 -5.32
CA VAL A 293 10.11 -18.80 -5.83
C VAL A 293 9.83 -17.34 -5.49
N ASP A 294 9.24 -16.63 -6.43
CA ASP A 294 8.69 -15.28 -6.24
C ASP A 294 7.38 -15.11 -7.01
N MET A 295 6.52 -14.19 -6.57
CA MET A 295 5.17 -14.03 -7.09
C MET A 295 4.81 -12.56 -7.33
N GLU A 296 4.17 -12.28 -8.48
CA GLU A 296 3.61 -10.98 -8.78
C GLU A 296 2.08 -11.00 -8.74
N ALA A 297 1.53 -10.04 -8.00
CA ALA A 297 0.08 -9.85 -7.92
C ALA A 297 -0.32 -8.45 -8.41
N TYR A 298 -1.49 -8.36 -9.02
CA TYR A 298 -2.04 -7.07 -9.42
C TYR A 298 -3.05 -6.60 -8.40
N LEU A 299 -2.65 -5.64 -7.59
CA LEU A 299 -3.44 -5.08 -6.49
C LEU A 299 -3.94 -6.21 -5.55
N ASP A 300 -5.28 -6.30 -5.35
CA ASP A 300 -5.92 -7.39 -4.62
C ASP A 300 -6.80 -8.28 -5.53
N GLN A 301 -6.59 -8.19 -6.85
CA GLN A 301 -7.40 -8.90 -7.84
C GLN A 301 -6.95 -10.35 -8.01
N GLY A 302 -5.64 -10.60 -8.11
CA GLY A 302 -5.10 -11.94 -8.31
C GLY A 302 -3.58 -11.95 -8.46
N ALA A 303 -2.98 -13.13 -8.32
CA ALA A 303 -1.60 -13.39 -8.69
C ALA A 303 -1.55 -13.74 -10.18
N TYR A 304 -0.71 -13.04 -10.93
CA TYR A 304 -0.66 -13.21 -12.39
C TYR A 304 0.64 -13.82 -12.90
N LEU A 305 1.65 -13.87 -12.06
CA LEU A 305 2.95 -14.44 -12.40
C LEU A 305 3.51 -15.18 -11.17
N TRP A 306 3.92 -16.40 -11.38
CA TRP A 306 4.72 -17.20 -10.47
C TRP A 306 6.05 -17.50 -11.16
N GLY A 307 7.14 -17.02 -10.58
CA GLY A 307 8.49 -17.30 -11.04
C GLY A 307 9.18 -18.32 -10.17
N ALA A 308 9.95 -19.19 -10.76
CA ALA A 308 10.73 -20.20 -10.06
C ALA A 308 12.11 -20.34 -10.68
N LEU A 309 13.14 -20.58 -9.86
CA LEU A 309 14.49 -20.89 -10.29
C LEU A 309 14.84 -22.30 -9.81
N LEU A 310 15.17 -23.19 -10.75
CA LEU A 310 15.64 -24.56 -10.50
C LEU A 310 16.90 -24.78 -11.31
N ASP A 311 17.98 -25.21 -10.66
CA ASP A 311 19.28 -25.52 -11.31
C ASP A 311 19.81 -24.37 -12.22
N GLY A 312 19.53 -23.10 -11.83
CA GLY A 312 19.92 -21.90 -12.57
C GLY A 312 18.99 -21.53 -13.73
N GLU A 313 18.00 -22.35 -14.05
CA GLU A 313 16.99 -22.10 -15.09
C GLU A 313 15.75 -21.42 -14.47
N TYR A 314 15.34 -20.28 -15.08
CA TYR A 314 14.15 -19.55 -14.68
C TYR A 314 12.93 -20.06 -15.41
N HIS A 315 11.92 -20.48 -14.66
CA HIS A 315 10.60 -20.89 -15.10
C HIS A 315 9.58 -19.81 -14.74
N SER A 316 8.71 -19.45 -15.69
CA SER A 316 7.65 -18.46 -15.45
C SER A 316 6.28 -18.99 -15.85
N PHE A 317 5.35 -18.89 -14.94
CA PHE A 317 3.94 -19.21 -15.12
C PHE A 317 3.17 -17.89 -15.08
N VAL A 318 2.69 -17.42 -16.23
CA VAL A 318 2.16 -16.06 -16.35
C VAL A 318 0.88 -16.01 -17.18
N THR A 319 -0.08 -15.23 -16.70
CA THR A 319 -1.27 -14.88 -17.49
C THR A 319 -1.34 -13.37 -17.73
N TRP A 320 -1.62 -12.98 -18.97
CA TRP A 320 -1.86 -11.59 -19.33
C TRP A 320 -3.35 -11.25 -19.43
N GLU A 321 -4.21 -12.20 -19.14
CA GLU A 321 -5.66 -12.06 -19.16
C GLU A 321 -6.18 -11.36 -17.89
N LEU A 322 -7.50 -11.13 -17.87
CA LEU A 322 -8.18 -10.59 -16.68
C LEU A 322 -8.13 -11.60 -15.53
N LEU A 323 -7.83 -11.07 -14.34
CA LEU A 323 -7.73 -11.87 -13.13
C LEU A 323 -9.11 -12.17 -12.53
N GLY A 324 -9.17 -13.19 -11.71
CA GLY A 324 -10.39 -13.64 -11.05
C GLY A 324 -11.13 -14.77 -11.79
N GLY A 325 -10.65 -15.16 -12.95
CA GLY A 325 -11.28 -16.16 -13.81
C GLY A 325 -10.40 -17.36 -14.16
N ARG A 326 -10.77 -18.01 -15.26
CA ARG A 326 -10.15 -19.25 -15.72
C ARG A 326 -8.65 -19.14 -16.01
N ALA A 327 -8.21 -18.05 -16.63
CA ALA A 327 -6.81 -17.87 -16.98
C ALA A 327 -5.89 -17.79 -15.75
N GLU A 328 -6.33 -17.13 -14.65
CA GLU A 328 -5.58 -17.13 -13.39
C GLU A 328 -5.59 -18.52 -12.74
N ALA A 329 -6.73 -19.24 -12.83
CA ALA A 329 -6.84 -20.60 -12.29
C ALA A 329 -5.88 -21.57 -13.00
N GLU A 330 -5.83 -21.54 -14.33
CA GLU A 330 -4.94 -22.37 -15.16
C GLU A 330 -3.48 -22.03 -14.87
N ASN A 331 -3.12 -20.75 -14.82
CA ASN A 331 -1.78 -20.28 -14.51
C ASN A 331 -1.29 -20.75 -13.12
N PHE A 332 -2.13 -20.64 -12.10
CA PHE A 332 -1.77 -21.12 -10.76
C PHE A 332 -1.67 -22.65 -10.71
N ALA A 333 -2.57 -23.38 -11.39
CA ALA A 333 -2.52 -24.84 -11.45
C ALA A 333 -1.25 -25.34 -12.17
N GLU A 334 -0.83 -24.69 -13.27
CA GLU A 334 0.42 -25.03 -13.98
C GLU A 334 1.66 -24.85 -13.07
N PHE A 335 1.74 -23.73 -12.37
CA PHE A 335 2.81 -23.50 -11.39
C PHE A 335 2.81 -24.57 -10.30
N TRP A 336 1.65 -24.85 -9.72
CA TRP A 336 1.51 -25.81 -8.62
C TRP A 336 1.85 -27.23 -9.06
N ASP A 337 1.29 -27.67 -10.19
CA ASP A 337 1.55 -29.01 -10.76
C ASP A 337 3.04 -29.18 -11.11
N TRP A 338 3.70 -28.13 -11.59
CA TRP A 338 5.14 -28.12 -11.84
C TRP A 338 5.93 -28.26 -10.54
N LEU A 339 5.66 -27.43 -9.54
CA LEU A 339 6.37 -27.44 -8.26
C LEU A 339 6.22 -28.79 -7.54
N MET A 340 4.99 -29.33 -7.50
CA MET A 340 4.73 -30.62 -6.85
C MET A 340 5.34 -31.79 -7.62
N ARG A 341 5.45 -31.71 -8.95
CA ARG A 341 6.17 -32.70 -9.73
C ARG A 341 7.68 -32.69 -9.41
N VAL A 342 8.33 -31.53 -9.37
CA VAL A 342 9.75 -31.40 -8.98
C VAL A 342 9.99 -31.99 -7.59
N ARG A 343 9.09 -31.69 -6.66
CA ARG A 343 9.11 -32.24 -5.30
C ARG A 343 8.98 -33.78 -5.30
N ALA A 344 8.03 -34.33 -6.04
CA ALA A 344 7.80 -35.77 -6.12
C ALA A 344 8.99 -36.49 -6.75
N GLU A 345 9.54 -35.98 -7.85
CA GLU A 345 10.73 -36.53 -8.50
C GLU A 345 11.97 -36.54 -7.57
N ALA A 346 12.15 -35.48 -6.75
CA ALA A 346 13.20 -35.44 -5.74
C ALA A 346 13.02 -36.57 -4.71
N HIS A 347 11.82 -36.72 -4.16
CA HIS A 347 11.52 -37.77 -3.17
C HIS A 347 11.62 -39.18 -3.75
N GLU A 348 11.16 -39.41 -4.97
CA GLU A 348 11.30 -40.69 -5.65
C GLU A 348 12.76 -41.05 -5.91
N ALA A 349 13.61 -40.05 -6.12
CA ALA A 349 15.07 -40.23 -6.24
C ALA A 349 15.80 -40.37 -4.87
N GLY A 350 15.05 -40.36 -3.76
CA GLY A 350 15.60 -40.41 -2.41
C GLY A 350 16.34 -39.14 -1.99
N LYS A 351 16.05 -38.02 -2.62
CA LYS A 351 16.60 -36.69 -2.36
C LYS A 351 15.68 -35.86 -1.48
N THR A 352 16.26 -34.94 -0.73
CA THR A 352 15.54 -33.90 -0.01
C THR A 352 15.13 -32.77 -0.96
N PHE A 353 14.01 -32.11 -0.66
CA PHE A 353 13.47 -30.98 -1.43
C PHE A 353 13.23 -29.78 -0.53
N ALA A 354 13.48 -28.57 -1.04
CA ALA A 354 13.03 -27.33 -0.39
C ALA A 354 12.70 -26.26 -1.45
N ALA A 355 11.65 -25.51 -1.19
CA ALA A 355 11.29 -24.31 -1.95
C ALA A 355 11.42 -23.06 -1.05
N TYR A 356 12.05 -22.02 -1.56
CA TYR A 356 12.41 -20.82 -0.83
C TYR A 356 11.70 -19.61 -1.41
N CYS A 357 11.17 -18.74 -0.54
CA CYS A 357 10.68 -17.44 -0.92
C CYS A 357 11.23 -16.35 0.01
N TYR A 358 11.17 -15.10 -0.42
CA TYR A 358 11.58 -13.99 0.44
C TYR A 358 10.37 -13.26 1.01
N SER A 359 10.06 -13.49 2.32
CA SER A 359 8.87 -12.99 3.00
C SER A 359 7.57 -13.68 2.55
N ALA A 360 7.40 -14.94 2.95
CA ALA A 360 6.31 -15.85 2.57
C ALA A 360 4.87 -15.32 2.75
N HIS A 361 4.69 -14.10 3.30
CA HIS A 361 3.36 -13.55 3.55
C HIS A 361 2.55 -13.33 2.26
N GLY A 362 3.19 -12.84 1.20
CA GLY A 362 2.58 -12.59 -0.10
C GLY A 362 2.19 -13.88 -0.80
N GLU A 363 3.17 -14.77 -0.97
CA GLU A 363 3.03 -16.08 -1.62
C GLU A 363 1.99 -16.94 -0.92
N ASN A 364 2.10 -17.07 0.40
CA ASN A 364 1.12 -17.81 1.21
C ASN A 364 -0.29 -17.24 1.09
N HIS A 365 -0.42 -15.91 1.07
CA HIS A 365 -1.72 -15.28 0.88
C HIS A 365 -2.34 -15.66 -0.47
N TRP A 366 -1.56 -15.55 -1.55
CA TRP A 366 -2.09 -15.79 -2.88
C TRP A 366 -2.26 -17.27 -3.20
N MET A 367 -1.38 -18.16 -2.73
CA MET A 367 -1.60 -19.61 -2.83
C MET A 367 -2.93 -20.01 -2.17
N ARG A 368 -3.16 -19.61 -0.92
CA ARG A 368 -4.43 -19.87 -0.22
C ARG A 368 -5.63 -19.29 -0.95
N ARG A 369 -5.52 -18.02 -1.36
CA ARG A 369 -6.63 -17.32 -2.01
C ARG A 369 -6.97 -17.94 -3.37
N SER A 370 -5.98 -18.32 -4.15
CA SER A 370 -6.19 -19.00 -5.44
C SER A 370 -6.81 -20.38 -5.24
N ALA A 371 -6.32 -21.17 -4.27
CA ALA A 371 -6.91 -22.46 -3.92
C ALA A 371 -8.37 -22.33 -3.48
N GLN A 372 -8.71 -21.34 -2.63
CA GLN A 372 -10.08 -21.06 -2.23
C GLN A 372 -11.00 -20.65 -3.37
N ARG A 373 -10.47 -19.93 -4.36
CA ARG A 373 -11.26 -19.41 -5.49
C ARG A 373 -11.47 -20.45 -6.60
N PHE A 374 -10.45 -21.26 -6.85
CA PHE A 374 -10.41 -22.13 -8.02
C PHE A 374 -10.49 -23.62 -7.68
N SER A 375 -10.30 -23.97 -6.41
CA SER A 375 -10.42 -25.34 -5.89
C SER A 375 -9.42 -26.34 -6.49
N LYS A 376 -8.43 -25.89 -7.26
CA LYS A 376 -7.34 -26.67 -7.81
C LYS A 376 -6.06 -25.83 -7.86
N PRO A 377 -5.01 -26.20 -7.07
CA PRO A 377 -5.02 -27.24 -6.04
C PRO A 377 -6.07 -27.01 -4.96
N SER A 378 -6.34 -28.03 -4.16
CA SER A 378 -7.21 -27.86 -2.98
C SER A 378 -6.56 -26.98 -1.92
N LEU A 379 -7.37 -26.31 -1.09
CA LEU A 379 -6.84 -25.52 0.01
C LEU A 379 -6.05 -26.38 1.01
N GLN A 380 -6.44 -27.63 1.19
CA GLN A 380 -5.75 -28.57 2.08
C GLN A 380 -4.33 -28.87 1.58
N GLU A 381 -4.14 -29.18 0.30
CA GLU A 381 -2.82 -29.43 -0.29
C GLU A 381 -1.91 -28.21 -0.13
N VAL A 382 -2.45 -27.01 -0.35
CA VAL A 382 -1.69 -25.76 -0.15
C VAL A 382 -1.30 -25.56 1.31
N GLU A 383 -2.24 -25.75 2.26
CA GLU A 383 -1.94 -25.59 3.69
C GLU A 383 -0.90 -26.62 4.18
N GLU A 384 -0.98 -27.87 3.73
CA GLU A 384 -0.01 -28.91 4.04
C GLU A 384 1.38 -28.52 3.56
N PHE A 385 1.51 -28.03 2.31
CA PHE A 385 2.81 -27.62 1.76
C PHE A 385 3.38 -26.39 2.46
N ILE A 386 2.62 -25.30 2.61
CA ILE A 386 3.14 -24.08 3.23
C ILE A 386 3.41 -24.21 4.75
N SER A 387 2.90 -25.27 5.38
CA SER A 387 3.15 -25.58 6.78
C SER A 387 4.29 -26.61 6.95
N SER A 388 4.80 -27.16 5.86
CA SER A 388 5.91 -28.12 5.89
C SER A 388 7.26 -27.43 6.06
N GLU A 389 8.29 -28.21 6.44
CA GLU A 389 9.68 -27.73 6.50
C GLU A 389 10.30 -27.49 5.10
N GLU A 390 9.64 -27.96 4.05
CA GLU A 390 10.07 -27.81 2.67
C GLU A 390 9.71 -26.43 2.07
N TRP A 391 8.83 -25.65 2.70
CA TRP A 391 8.54 -24.27 2.34
C TRP A 391 9.27 -23.30 3.28
N VAL A 392 10.33 -22.69 2.80
CA VAL A 392 11.29 -21.91 3.60
C VAL A 392 11.12 -20.42 3.37
N ASP A 393 10.76 -19.66 4.41
CA ASP A 393 10.75 -18.19 4.40
C ASP A 393 12.17 -17.66 4.70
N MET A 394 12.88 -17.24 3.66
CA MET A 394 14.21 -16.65 3.77
C MET A 394 14.25 -15.40 4.64
N PHE A 395 13.19 -14.58 4.61
CA PHE A 395 13.12 -13.38 5.46
C PHE A 395 13.15 -13.73 6.95
N ALA A 396 12.55 -14.84 7.36
CA ALA A 396 12.60 -15.30 8.74
C ALA A 396 14.04 -15.64 9.17
N HIS A 397 14.83 -16.27 8.29
CA HIS A 397 16.24 -16.58 8.52
C HIS A 397 17.10 -15.30 8.54
N VAL A 398 16.90 -14.40 7.58
CA VAL A 398 17.56 -13.09 7.53
C VAL A 398 17.29 -12.28 8.81
N LYS A 399 16.04 -12.21 9.25
CA LYS A 399 15.67 -11.48 10.47
C LYS A 399 16.29 -12.05 11.75
N ARG A 400 16.49 -13.37 11.81
CA ARG A 400 17.16 -14.03 12.92
C ARG A 400 18.64 -13.72 12.93
N SER A 401 19.28 -13.79 11.76
CA SER A 401 20.74 -13.68 11.62
C SER A 401 21.24 -12.24 11.62
N PHE A 402 20.45 -11.26 11.18
CA PHE A 402 20.92 -9.89 10.95
C PHE A 402 20.06 -8.81 11.62
N ALA A 403 20.70 -7.65 11.79
CA ALA A 403 20.07 -6.39 12.10
C ALA A 403 20.36 -5.39 10.97
N GLY A 404 19.33 -4.82 10.36
CA GLY A 404 19.45 -3.90 9.24
C GLY A 404 19.31 -2.43 9.67
N THR A 405 20.16 -1.58 9.15
CA THR A 405 20.12 -0.13 9.38
C THR A 405 18.99 0.56 8.61
N ALA A 406 18.62 0.03 7.44
CA ALA A 406 17.52 0.51 6.60
C ALA A 406 16.40 -0.52 6.39
N GLY A 407 16.37 -1.57 7.21
CA GLY A 407 15.46 -2.69 7.09
C GLY A 407 16.15 -3.95 6.57
N LEU A 408 15.36 -5.01 6.33
CA LEU A 408 15.85 -6.33 5.92
C LEU A 408 15.09 -6.83 4.67
N GLY A 409 14.51 -5.93 3.87
CA GLY A 409 13.88 -6.30 2.61
C GLY A 409 14.88 -6.85 1.59
N LEU A 410 14.43 -7.64 0.63
CA LEU A 410 15.27 -8.26 -0.39
C LEU A 410 16.17 -7.22 -1.08
N LYS A 411 15.63 -6.08 -1.48
CA LYS A 411 16.38 -4.95 -2.09
C LYS A 411 17.44 -4.30 -1.18
N THR A 412 17.42 -4.60 0.12
CA THR A 412 18.47 -4.14 1.06
C THR A 412 19.52 -5.22 1.28
N VAL A 413 19.10 -6.51 1.31
CA VAL A 413 19.98 -7.62 1.67
C VAL A 413 20.71 -8.18 0.46
N ALA A 414 20.05 -8.32 -0.68
CA ALA A 414 20.66 -8.92 -1.88
C ALA A 414 21.90 -8.17 -2.41
N PRO A 415 21.99 -6.82 -2.37
CA PRO A 415 23.23 -6.13 -2.73
C PRO A 415 24.41 -6.49 -1.81
N VAL A 416 24.15 -6.74 -0.51
CA VAL A 416 25.20 -7.21 0.41
C VAL A 416 25.65 -8.63 0.08
N ALA A 417 24.74 -9.44 -0.44
CA ALA A 417 25.03 -10.78 -0.96
C ALA A 417 25.66 -10.77 -2.38
N GLY A 418 25.97 -9.58 -2.92
CA GLY A 418 26.60 -9.41 -4.24
C GLY A 418 25.65 -9.47 -5.43
N PHE A 419 24.33 -9.34 -5.21
CA PHE A 419 23.34 -9.32 -6.29
C PHE A 419 22.86 -7.91 -6.56
N GLU A 420 22.86 -7.50 -7.83
CA GLU A 420 22.30 -6.22 -8.30
C GLU A 420 21.27 -6.46 -9.39
N TRP A 421 20.16 -5.72 -9.32
CA TRP A 421 19.16 -5.74 -10.38
C TRP A 421 19.67 -4.95 -11.59
N PRO A 422 19.48 -5.46 -12.81
CA PRO A 422 19.90 -4.76 -14.02
C PRO A 422 19.12 -3.46 -14.28
N GLU A 423 17.91 -3.35 -13.74
CA GLU A 423 17.04 -2.18 -13.89
C GLU A 423 16.37 -1.87 -12.54
N GLU A 424 16.23 -0.59 -12.20
CA GLU A 424 15.37 -0.19 -11.11
C GLU A 424 13.91 -0.34 -11.54
N PHE A 425 13.12 -1.04 -10.75
CA PHE A 425 11.69 -1.24 -10.99
C PHE A 425 10.97 -1.24 -9.65
N ASP A 426 10.00 -0.32 -9.49
CA ASP A 426 9.28 -0.20 -8.23
C ASP A 426 7.85 -0.78 -8.33
N GLY A 427 7.19 -0.93 -7.17
CA GLY A 427 5.85 -1.50 -7.12
C GLY A 427 4.78 -0.66 -7.84
N GLU A 428 5.04 0.62 -8.12
CA GLU A 428 4.14 1.49 -8.88
C GLU A 428 4.34 1.31 -10.38
N GLU A 429 5.59 1.16 -10.79
CA GLU A 429 5.95 0.82 -12.17
C GLU A 429 5.42 -0.56 -12.54
N SER A 430 5.46 -1.53 -11.62
CA SER A 430 4.86 -2.86 -11.78
C SER A 430 3.35 -2.79 -12.09
N VAL A 431 2.59 -1.94 -11.39
CA VAL A 431 1.16 -1.74 -11.66
C VAL A 431 0.91 -1.16 -13.04
N ASN A 432 1.72 -0.18 -13.48
CA ASN A 432 1.59 0.44 -14.80
C ASN A 432 2.03 -0.52 -15.91
N ALA A 433 3.14 -1.23 -15.72
CA ALA A 433 3.62 -2.24 -16.65
C ALA A 433 2.58 -3.38 -16.83
N ARG A 434 1.93 -3.83 -15.75
CA ARG A 434 0.86 -4.83 -15.84
C ARG A 434 -0.31 -4.35 -16.71
N ARG A 435 -0.73 -3.09 -16.62
CA ARG A 435 -1.79 -2.54 -17.46
C ARG A 435 -1.40 -2.51 -18.93
N ALA A 436 -0.17 -2.06 -19.24
CA ALA A 436 0.36 -2.07 -20.59
C ALA A 436 0.49 -3.50 -21.15
N ALA A 437 0.96 -4.44 -20.33
CA ALA A 437 1.10 -5.85 -20.69
C ALA A 437 -0.25 -6.51 -21.03
N VAL A 438 -1.32 -6.22 -20.28
CA VAL A 438 -2.69 -6.65 -20.59
C VAL A 438 -3.18 -6.05 -21.90
N ALA A 439 -2.84 -4.79 -22.18
CA ALA A 439 -3.17 -4.13 -23.45
C ALA A 439 -2.34 -4.63 -24.66
N GLY A 440 -1.43 -5.59 -24.44
CA GLY A 440 -0.65 -6.22 -25.51
C GLY A 440 0.77 -5.67 -25.69
N ASP A 441 1.25 -4.80 -24.80
CA ASP A 441 2.61 -4.25 -24.86
C ASP A 441 3.64 -5.35 -24.54
N ALA A 442 4.41 -5.76 -25.55
CA ALA A 442 5.43 -6.80 -25.44
C ALA A 442 6.64 -6.36 -24.61
N ALA A 443 6.99 -5.07 -24.63
CA ALA A 443 8.09 -4.54 -23.83
C ALA A 443 7.75 -4.57 -22.34
N ALA A 444 6.53 -4.17 -21.97
CA ALA A 444 6.04 -4.25 -20.60
C ALA A 444 5.97 -5.71 -20.10
N ARG A 445 5.55 -6.66 -20.94
CA ARG A 445 5.57 -8.10 -20.61
C ARG A 445 7.00 -8.58 -20.32
N ALA A 446 7.94 -8.27 -21.21
CA ALA A 446 9.34 -8.64 -21.03
C ALA A 446 9.95 -7.99 -19.77
N GLN A 447 9.61 -6.74 -19.47
CA GLN A 447 10.09 -6.03 -18.28
C GLN A 447 9.62 -6.70 -17.00
N ILE A 448 8.33 -7.06 -16.90
CA ILE A 448 7.77 -7.77 -15.73
C ILE A 448 8.47 -9.11 -15.52
N LEU A 449 8.68 -9.89 -16.60
CA LEU A 449 9.36 -11.19 -16.50
C LEU A 449 10.82 -11.05 -16.06
N ARG A 450 11.55 -10.05 -16.57
CA ARG A 450 12.92 -9.76 -16.12
C ARG A 450 12.97 -9.34 -14.66
N TYR A 451 12.01 -8.54 -14.22
CA TYR A 451 11.92 -8.10 -12.84
C TYR A 451 11.71 -9.28 -11.89
N ASN A 452 10.69 -10.10 -12.13
CA ASN A 452 10.43 -11.29 -11.33
C ASN A 452 11.60 -12.29 -11.34
N ALA A 453 12.21 -12.51 -12.52
CA ALA A 453 13.43 -13.33 -12.62
C ALA A 453 14.60 -12.74 -11.80
N GLY A 454 14.68 -11.41 -11.67
CA GLY A 454 15.61 -10.72 -10.80
C GLY A 454 15.34 -11.02 -9.32
N ASP A 455 14.08 -10.93 -8.88
CA ASP A 455 13.70 -11.17 -7.48
C ASP A 455 13.94 -12.64 -7.06
N VAL A 456 13.63 -13.59 -7.94
CA VAL A 456 13.95 -15.01 -7.72
C VAL A 456 15.46 -15.24 -7.59
N ARG A 457 16.28 -14.67 -8.51
CA ARG A 457 17.74 -14.78 -8.45
C ARG A 457 18.34 -14.06 -7.24
N ALA A 458 17.73 -12.95 -6.81
CA ALA A 458 18.16 -12.27 -5.59
C ALA A 458 17.92 -13.13 -4.35
N THR A 459 16.77 -13.83 -4.27
CA THR A 459 16.49 -14.80 -3.20
C THR A 459 17.52 -15.93 -3.19
N HIS A 460 17.82 -16.48 -4.36
CA HIS A 460 18.89 -17.48 -4.53
C HIS A 460 20.25 -16.96 -4.03
N ALA A 461 20.66 -15.77 -4.48
CA ALA A 461 21.95 -15.19 -4.09
C ALA A 461 22.05 -14.97 -2.57
N VAL A 462 20.99 -14.50 -1.93
CA VAL A 462 20.91 -14.34 -0.46
C VAL A 462 21.03 -15.70 0.23
N ARG A 463 20.37 -16.74 -0.28
CA ARG A 463 20.42 -18.10 0.27
C ARG A 463 21.85 -18.67 0.20
N GLU A 464 22.51 -18.59 -0.97
CA GLU A 464 23.89 -19.05 -1.13
C GLU A 464 24.86 -18.27 -0.23
N TRP A 465 24.77 -16.93 -0.24
CA TRP A 465 25.60 -16.08 0.61
C TRP A 465 25.44 -16.40 2.11
N MET A 466 24.20 -16.66 2.58
CA MET A 466 23.94 -17.06 3.96
C MET A 466 24.48 -18.46 4.26
N THR A 467 24.48 -19.39 3.29
CA THR A 467 25.04 -20.72 3.41
C THR A 467 26.55 -20.65 3.63
N ASP A 468 27.23 -19.72 2.96
CA ASP A 468 28.65 -19.43 3.13
C ASP A 468 28.99 -18.66 4.42
N GLY A 469 28.02 -18.48 5.32
CA GLY A 469 28.17 -17.78 6.60
C GLY A 469 28.10 -16.27 6.52
N ALA A 470 27.57 -15.73 5.42
CA ALA A 470 27.40 -14.30 5.17
C ALA A 470 28.70 -13.50 5.28
N PRO A 471 29.71 -13.79 4.42
CA PRO A 471 30.98 -13.07 4.46
C PRO A 471 30.77 -11.57 4.25
N GLY A 472 31.64 -10.77 4.88
CA GLY A 472 31.63 -9.31 4.78
C GLY A 472 30.70 -8.60 5.79
N VAL A 473 29.92 -9.31 6.61
CA VAL A 473 29.05 -8.71 7.61
C VAL A 473 29.67 -8.77 9.01
N SER A 474 29.94 -7.59 9.58
CA SER A 474 30.49 -7.47 10.93
C SER A 474 29.49 -7.93 12.00
N PRO A 475 29.97 -8.47 13.14
CA PRO A 475 29.07 -8.78 14.24
C PRO A 475 28.43 -7.53 14.82
N LEU A 476 27.19 -7.69 15.31
CA LEU A 476 26.52 -6.69 16.10
C LEU A 476 27.13 -6.73 17.53
N GLU A 477 27.97 -5.77 17.82
CA GLU A 477 28.50 -5.57 19.19
C GLU A 477 27.52 -4.66 19.95
N PRO A 478 26.91 -5.14 21.04
CA PRO A 478 25.90 -4.38 21.79
C PRO A 478 26.49 -3.26 22.65
#